data_0eaff1a4352e3209321e65afafe0ef54
#
_entry.id   0eaff1a4352e3209321e65afafe0ef54
#
_cell.length_a   1.000
_cell.length_b   1.000
_cell.length_c   1.000
_cell.angle_alpha   90.00
_cell.angle_beta   90.00
_cell.angle_gamma   90.00
#
_symmetry.space_group_name_H-M   'P 1'
#
loop_
_entity.id
_entity.type
_entity.pdbx_description
1 polymer ?
#
loop_
_entity_poly.entity_id
_entity_poly.type
_entity_poly.pdbx_seq_one_letter_code
_entity_poly.pdbx_strand_id
1 'polypeptide(L)'
;MRQIREIISGKKCVIYADEQPQVLLIQPVGEHEDATLDTEIEAIKGAVNVPFVFAGLAISNWEEELTPWHDPNISPRQSVGDHAFETLDFITGQLMPYLFERYSKLPIVLGGYSLAGLFARWAVCKEECFDAVAAASPSLWIVAWKGFSDAHEVYARYVYLSLGDREEITKNKVIAQVGANVRWEYDHLQRTIGSDHCTLVWEKGGHFVTPHLRLARAFTWCIHSLTN
;
A
#
# COMPACT_ATOMS: atom_id res chain seq x y z
N MET A 1 -17.27 -1.34 14.94
CA MET A 1 -16.80 -1.97 13.67
C MET A 1 -16.95 -3.47 13.77
N ARG A 2 -17.48 -4.14 12.73
CA ARG A 2 -17.64 -5.60 12.66
C ARG A 2 -16.44 -6.21 11.93
N GLN A 3 -15.83 -7.27 12.49
CA GLN A 3 -14.78 -8.06 11.84
C GLN A 3 -15.37 -9.33 11.24
N ILE A 4 -14.99 -9.66 10.01
CA ILE A 4 -15.36 -10.87 9.29
C ILE A 4 -14.11 -11.47 8.66
N ARG A 5 -13.90 -12.78 8.77
CA ARG A 5 -12.84 -13.50 8.04
C ARG A 5 -13.53 -14.45 7.06
N GLU A 6 -13.19 -14.32 5.78
CA GLU A 6 -13.80 -15.07 4.68
C GLU A 6 -12.77 -15.58 3.68
N ILE A 7 -13.18 -16.52 2.86
CA ILE A 7 -12.41 -16.97 1.68
C ILE A 7 -13.14 -16.45 0.45
N ILE A 8 -12.51 -15.50 -0.25
CA ILE A 8 -13.02 -14.92 -1.49
C ILE A 8 -12.20 -15.49 -2.65
N SER A 9 -12.84 -16.22 -3.56
CA SER A 9 -12.19 -16.84 -4.72
C SER A 9 -10.85 -17.54 -4.39
N GLY A 10 -10.82 -18.26 -3.24
CA GLY A 10 -9.67 -19.03 -2.79
C GLY A 10 -8.63 -18.28 -1.94
N LYS A 11 -8.68 -16.95 -1.84
CA LYS A 11 -7.81 -16.16 -0.93
C LYS A 11 -8.52 -15.84 0.38
N LYS A 12 -7.78 -15.98 1.49
CA LYS A 12 -8.25 -15.56 2.82
C LYS A 12 -8.28 -14.04 2.87
N CYS A 13 -9.41 -13.49 3.32
CA CYS A 13 -9.58 -12.06 3.52
C CYS A 13 -10.12 -11.77 4.92
N VAL A 14 -9.70 -10.67 5.50
CA VAL A 14 -10.25 -10.11 6.72
C VAL A 14 -10.88 -8.75 6.42
N ILE A 15 -12.12 -8.57 6.85
CA ILE A 15 -12.88 -7.36 6.58
C ILE A 15 -13.29 -6.75 7.92
N TYR A 16 -12.98 -5.46 8.10
CA TYR A 16 -13.46 -4.64 9.20
C TYR A 16 -14.40 -3.59 8.62
N ALA A 17 -15.63 -3.53 9.07
CA ALA A 17 -16.63 -2.63 8.51
C ALA A 17 -17.36 -1.84 9.58
N ASP A 18 -17.43 -0.52 9.41
CA ASP A 18 -18.39 0.34 10.09
C ASP A 18 -19.77 0.26 9.44
N GLU A 19 -20.78 0.76 10.12
CA GLU A 19 -22.07 1.02 9.51
C GLU A 19 -21.97 2.19 8.53
N GLN A 20 -22.52 2.03 7.32
CA GLN A 20 -22.52 3.07 6.27
C GLN A 20 -21.11 3.63 5.94
N PRO A 21 -20.14 2.80 5.53
CA PRO A 21 -18.81 3.25 5.22
C PRO A 21 -18.80 4.23 4.04
N GLN A 22 -17.87 5.17 4.05
CA GLN A 22 -17.68 6.20 3.03
C GLN A 22 -16.39 6.02 2.24
N VAL A 23 -15.46 5.19 2.72
CA VAL A 23 -14.17 4.90 2.09
C VAL A 23 -13.86 3.41 2.24
N LEU A 24 -13.27 2.81 1.19
CA LEU A 24 -12.74 1.46 1.19
C LEU A 24 -11.22 1.50 1.28
N LEU A 25 -10.65 0.82 2.27
CA LEU A 25 -9.22 0.60 2.44
C LEU A 25 -8.88 -0.83 2.05
N ILE A 26 -7.91 -1.02 1.18
CA ILE A 26 -7.44 -2.36 0.76
C ILE A 26 -5.96 -2.49 1.09
N GLN A 27 -5.57 -3.64 1.68
CA GLN A 27 -4.20 -3.89 2.11
C GLN A 27 -3.81 -5.35 1.88
N PRO A 28 -2.69 -5.64 1.17
CA PRO A 28 -2.02 -6.92 1.25
C PRO A 28 -1.48 -7.16 2.66
N VAL A 29 -1.78 -8.32 3.25
CA VAL A 29 -1.48 -8.65 4.65
C VAL A 29 -0.69 -9.96 4.71
N GLY A 30 0.54 -9.91 5.20
CA GLY A 30 1.34 -11.08 5.56
C GLY A 30 1.05 -11.56 6.99
N GLU A 31 1.71 -12.63 7.42
CA GLU A 31 1.54 -13.17 8.78
C GLU A 31 1.91 -12.16 9.88
N HIS A 32 2.93 -11.33 9.64
CA HIS A 32 3.39 -10.33 10.62
C HIS A 32 2.40 -9.17 10.73
N GLU A 33 1.82 -8.74 9.61
CA GLU A 33 0.82 -7.69 9.57
C GLU A 33 -0.50 -8.16 10.19
N ASP A 34 -0.93 -9.42 9.95
CA ASP A 34 -2.17 -9.97 10.55
C ASP A 34 -2.13 -9.93 12.08
N ALA A 35 -0.96 -10.15 12.69
CA ALA A 35 -0.79 -10.10 14.14
C ALA A 35 -0.96 -8.70 14.76
N THR A 36 -0.79 -7.63 13.98
CA THR A 36 -0.88 -6.23 14.44
C THR A 36 -2.07 -5.48 13.84
N LEU A 37 -2.88 -6.14 13.03
CA LEU A 37 -3.94 -5.52 12.25
C LEU A 37 -5.02 -4.85 13.12
N ASP A 38 -5.42 -5.49 14.23
CA ASP A 38 -6.39 -4.90 15.17
C ASP A 38 -5.87 -3.56 15.73
N THR A 39 -4.56 -3.48 16.05
CA THR A 39 -3.94 -2.24 16.53
C THR A 39 -3.88 -1.17 15.45
N GLU A 40 -3.61 -1.56 14.21
CA GLU A 40 -3.63 -0.67 13.06
C GLU A 40 -5.04 -0.09 12.82
N ILE A 41 -6.06 -0.93 12.79
CA ILE A 41 -7.46 -0.53 12.62
C ILE A 41 -7.91 0.42 13.73
N GLU A 42 -7.61 0.11 14.99
CA GLU A 42 -7.94 1.01 16.12
C GLU A 42 -7.19 2.35 16.03
N ALA A 43 -5.94 2.37 15.54
CA ALA A 43 -5.21 3.60 15.31
C ALA A 43 -5.85 4.47 14.21
N ILE A 44 -6.31 3.87 13.10
CA ILE A 44 -7.06 4.58 12.05
C ILE A 44 -8.36 5.15 12.64
N LYS A 45 -9.16 4.30 13.31
CA LYS A 45 -10.43 4.72 13.95
C LYS A 45 -10.27 5.88 14.93
N GLY A 46 -9.18 5.85 15.70
CA GLY A 46 -8.90 6.93 16.66
C GLY A 46 -8.51 8.27 16.00
N ALA A 47 -8.12 8.23 14.72
CA ALA A 47 -7.62 9.39 13.99
C ALA A 47 -8.63 9.99 13.00
N VAL A 48 -9.68 9.25 12.62
CA VAL A 48 -10.69 9.73 11.67
C VAL A 48 -12.11 9.63 12.25
N ASN A 49 -12.98 10.55 11.81
CA ASN A 49 -14.42 10.49 12.11
C ASN A 49 -15.24 9.91 10.94
N VAL A 50 -14.57 9.55 9.84
CA VAL A 50 -15.18 9.01 8.62
C VAL A 50 -15.36 7.51 8.80
N PRO A 51 -16.59 6.95 8.68
CA PRO A 51 -16.80 5.52 8.68
C PRO A 51 -16.13 4.88 7.46
N PHE A 52 -15.45 3.75 7.67
CA PHE A 52 -14.76 3.06 6.59
C PHE A 52 -14.96 1.55 6.61
N VAL A 53 -14.70 0.90 5.49
CA VAL A 53 -14.48 -0.53 5.41
C VAL A 53 -13.02 -0.79 5.07
N PHE A 54 -12.39 -1.69 5.78
CA PHE A 54 -11.03 -2.17 5.52
C PHE A 54 -11.09 -3.62 5.08
N ALA A 55 -10.37 -3.95 4.02
CA ALA A 55 -10.22 -5.30 3.49
C ALA A 55 -8.74 -5.69 3.39
N GLY A 56 -8.31 -6.56 4.28
CA GLY A 56 -6.99 -7.21 4.21
C GLY A 56 -7.06 -8.49 3.41
N LEU A 57 -6.21 -8.64 2.37
CA LEU A 57 -6.06 -9.89 1.64
C LEU A 57 -4.77 -10.60 2.07
N ALA A 58 -4.85 -11.88 2.43
CA ALA A 58 -3.70 -12.66 2.86
C ALA A 58 -2.75 -12.93 1.70
N ILE A 59 -1.46 -12.61 1.91
CA ILE A 59 -0.37 -12.89 1.01
C ILE A 59 0.41 -14.08 1.55
N SER A 60 0.52 -15.13 0.76
CA SER A 60 1.19 -16.38 1.15
C SER A 60 2.68 -16.34 0.83
N ASN A 61 3.06 -15.74 -0.28
CA ASN A 61 4.44 -15.55 -0.70
C ASN A 61 4.70 -14.06 -0.94
N TRP A 62 5.22 -13.38 0.09
CA TRP A 62 5.38 -11.93 0.14
C TRP A 62 6.21 -11.37 -1.01
N GLU A 63 7.32 -12.03 -1.33
CA GLU A 63 8.23 -11.59 -2.37
C GLU A 63 7.65 -11.84 -3.78
N GLU A 64 6.99 -12.96 -3.99
CA GLU A 64 6.45 -13.36 -5.28
C GLU A 64 5.19 -12.57 -5.64
N GLU A 65 4.22 -12.53 -4.73
CA GLU A 65 2.89 -11.97 -4.98
C GLU A 65 2.86 -10.43 -5.00
N LEU A 66 3.90 -9.74 -4.50
CA LEU A 66 3.93 -8.27 -4.38
C LEU A 66 5.00 -7.60 -5.25
N THR A 67 5.85 -8.36 -5.94
CA THR A 67 6.90 -7.81 -6.79
C THR A 67 6.43 -7.78 -8.24
N PRO A 68 6.44 -6.59 -8.91
CA PRO A 68 5.90 -6.45 -10.27
C PRO A 68 6.82 -7.01 -11.36
N TRP A 69 8.08 -7.27 -11.04
CA TRP A 69 9.09 -7.91 -11.90
C TRP A 69 10.18 -8.54 -11.05
N HIS A 70 10.91 -9.45 -11.63
CA HIS A 70 12.04 -10.10 -10.97
C HIS A 70 13.13 -9.08 -10.58
N ASP A 71 13.58 -9.14 -9.33
CA ASP A 71 14.74 -8.44 -8.83
C ASP A 71 15.67 -9.40 -8.07
N PRO A 72 16.93 -9.60 -8.52
CA PRO A 72 17.87 -10.51 -7.87
C PRO A 72 18.25 -10.07 -6.44
N ASN A 73 17.98 -8.81 -6.05
CA ASN A 73 18.20 -8.34 -4.68
C ASN A 73 17.05 -8.71 -3.74
N ILE A 74 15.87 -9.02 -4.26
CA ILE A 74 14.73 -9.58 -3.51
C ILE A 74 14.89 -11.09 -3.43
N SER A 75 15.06 -11.73 -4.58
CA SER A 75 15.30 -13.17 -4.65
C SER A 75 16.34 -13.52 -5.70
N PRO A 76 17.37 -14.34 -5.37
CA PRO A 76 18.33 -14.82 -6.35
C PRO A 76 17.73 -15.85 -7.34
N ARG A 77 16.53 -16.36 -7.08
CA ARG A 77 15.84 -17.32 -7.97
C ARG A 77 15.10 -16.52 -9.05
N GLN A 78 15.41 -16.78 -10.32
CA GLN A 78 14.77 -16.11 -11.46
C GLN A 78 13.25 -16.34 -11.56
N SER A 79 12.73 -17.37 -10.90
CA SER A 79 11.31 -17.70 -10.90
C SER A 79 10.52 -17.08 -9.74
N VAL A 80 11.11 -16.18 -8.97
CA VAL A 80 10.47 -15.54 -7.82
C VAL A 80 10.39 -14.04 -8.04
N GLY A 81 9.18 -13.49 -7.83
CA GLY A 81 8.87 -12.07 -8.04
C GLY A 81 8.55 -11.80 -9.51
N ASP A 82 7.29 -11.51 -9.78
CA ASP A 82 6.67 -11.02 -11.00
C ASP A 82 5.14 -11.33 -11.04
N HIS A 83 4.60 -11.82 -9.90
CA HIS A 83 3.20 -12.19 -9.77
C HIS A 83 2.33 -11.06 -9.17
N ALA A 84 2.83 -9.83 -9.11
CA ALA A 84 2.04 -8.69 -8.62
C ALA A 84 0.78 -8.44 -9.47
N PHE A 85 0.81 -8.78 -10.78
CA PHE A 85 -0.37 -8.70 -11.64
C PHE A 85 -1.49 -9.63 -11.18
N GLU A 86 -1.20 -10.85 -10.77
CA GLU A 86 -2.20 -11.80 -10.26
C GLU A 86 -2.86 -11.29 -8.98
N THR A 87 -2.06 -10.66 -8.10
CA THR A 87 -2.59 -10.01 -6.89
C THR A 87 -3.47 -8.81 -7.24
N LEU A 88 -3.07 -7.99 -8.21
CA LEU A 88 -3.87 -6.87 -8.70
C LEU A 88 -5.17 -7.33 -9.35
N ASP A 89 -5.11 -8.34 -10.22
CA ASP A 89 -6.28 -8.96 -10.87
C ASP A 89 -7.26 -9.54 -9.83
N PHE A 90 -6.74 -10.17 -8.76
CA PHE A 90 -7.60 -10.62 -7.67
C PHE A 90 -8.29 -9.45 -6.95
N ILE A 91 -7.56 -8.37 -6.66
CA ILE A 91 -8.14 -7.18 -6.01
C ILE A 91 -9.25 -6.58 -6.87
N THR A 92 -8.98 -6.32 -8.15
CA THR A 92 -9.90 -5.63 -9.05
C THR A 92 -11.03 -6.52 -9.55
N GLY A 93 -10.74 -7.78 -9.83
CA GLY A 93 -11.69 -8.72 -10.44
C GLY A 93 -12.49 -9.58 -9.46
N GLN A 94 -12.07 -9.70 -8.20
CA GLN A 94 -12.74 -10.56 -7.22
C GLN A 94 -13.07 -9.82 -5.93
N LEU A 95 -12.09 -9.20 -5.27
CA LEU A 95 -12.27 -8.58 -3.96
C LEU A 95 -13.16 -7.32 -4.06
N MET A 96 -12.86 -6.42 -4.98
CA MET A 96 -13.65 -5.19 -5.15
C MET A 96 -15.11 -5.46 -5.55
N PRO A 97 -15.43 -6.32 -6.53
CA PRO A 97 -16.81 -6.69 -6.82
C PRO A 97 -17.55 -7.26 -5.60
N TYR A 98 -16.90 -8.16 -4.85
CA TYR A 98 -17.46 -8.73 -3.63
C TYR A 98 -17.80 -7.65 -2.57
N LEU A 99 -16.94 -6.64 -2.41
CA LEU A 99 -17.14 -5.54 -1.46
C LEU A 99 -18.21 -4.56 -1.94
N PHE A 100 -18.27 -4.27 -3.26
CA PHE A 100 -19.26 -3.36 -3.83
C PHE A 100 -20.70 -3.90 -3.77
N GLU A 101 -20.89 -5.22 -3.82
CA GLU A 101 -22.17 -5.83 -3.58
C GLU A 101 -22.70 -5.56 -2.15
N ARG A 102 -21.79 -5.36 -1.18
CA ARG A 102 -22.12 -5.17 0.24
C ARG A 102 -22.16 -3.72 0.69
N TYR A 103 -21.25 -2.91 0.14
CA TYR A 103 -20.98 -1.54 0.65
C TYR A 103 -21.18 -0.46 -0.40
N SER A 104 -21.71 -0.79 -1.60
CA SER A 104 -21.78 0.11 -2.75
C SER A 104 -20.38 0.51 -3.26
N LYS A 105 -20.34 1.30 -4.32
CA LYS A 105 -19.06 1.82 -4.84
C LYS A 105 -18.60 2.99 -3.97
N LEU A 106 -17.42 2.86 -3.37
CA LEU A 106 -16.79 3.83 -2.49
C LEU A 106 -15.47 4.31 -3.10
N PRO A 107 -14.95 5.49 -2.73
CA PRO A 107 -13.56 5.85 -2.97
C PRO A 107 -12.61 4.80 -2.35
N ILE A 108 -11.53 4.46 -3.06
CA ILE A 108 -10.65 3.35 -2.69
C ILE A 108 -9.25 3.85 -2.38
N VAL A 109 -8.73 3.47 -1.23
CA VAL A 109 -7.32 3.61 -0.87
C VAL A 109 -6.66 2.25 -0.91
N LEU A 110 -5.66 2.08 -1.78
CA LEU A 110 -4.78 0.92 -1.76
C LEU A 110 -3.56 1.25 -0.89
N GLY A 111 -3.28 0.44 0.12
CA GLY A 111 -2.16 0.69 1.02
C GLY A 111 -1.30 -0.52 1.25
N GLY A 112 -0.08 -0.28 1.74
CA GLY A 112 0.83 -1.32 2.13
C GLY A 112 2.14 -0.82 2.71
N TYR A 113 2.83 -1.72 3.38
CA TYR A 113 4.15 -1.50 3.97
C TYR A 113 5.23 -2.27 3.20
N SER A 114 6.41 -1.68 3.03
CA SER A 114 7.56 -2.36 2.40
C SER A 114 7.26 -2.80 0.94
N LEU A 115 7.31 -4.09 0.62
CA LEU A 115 6.93 -4.62 -0.69
C LEU A 115 5.45 -4.39 -1.00
N ALA A 116 4.55 -4.44 -0.01
CA ALA A 116 3.15 -4.07 -0.21
C ALA A 116 2.98 -2.57 -0.52
N GLY A 117 3.85 -1.71 0.03
CA GLY A 117 3.91 -0.30 -0.33
C GLY A 117 4.42 -0.07 -1.76
N LEU A 118 5.41 -0.85 -2.20
CA LEU A 118 5.86 -0.89 -3.60
C LEU A 118 4.72 -1.34 -4.51
N PHE A 119 4.05 -2.45 -4.16
CA PHE A 119 2.91 -2.98 -4.90
C PHE A 119 1.80 -1.92 -5.04
N ALA A 120 1.41 -1.28 -3.95
CA ALA A 120 0.37 -0.26 -3.98
C ALA A 120 0.74 0.92 -4.90
N ARG A 121 2.00 1.39 -4.83
CA ARG A 121 2.48 2.48 -5.70
C ARG A 121 2.57 2.07 -7.18
N TRP A 122 2.93 0.81 -7.45
CA TRP A 122 2.95 0.25 -8.80
C TRP A 122 1.53 0.06 -9.36
N ALA A 123 0.62 -0.47 -8.58
CA ALA A 123 -0.75 -0.80 -8.99
C ALA A 123 -1.52 0.41 -9.53
N VAL A 124 -1.32 1.60 -8.92
CA VAL A 124 -1.99 2.83 -9.38
C VAL A 124 -1.42 3.43 -10.67
N CYS A 125 -0.39 2.81 -11.23
CA CYS A 125 0.07 3.06 -12.60
C CYS A 125 -0.50 2.04 -13.60
N LYS A 126 -1.27 1.05 -13.13
CA LYS A 126 -1.85 -0.02 -13.95
C LYS A 126 -3.37 0.06 -13.99
N GLU A 127 -4.00 0.50 -12.90
CA GLU A 127 -5.45 0.55 -12.75
C GLU A 127 -5.93 1.91 -12.27
N GLU A 128 -6.96 2.46 -12.91
CA GLU A 128 -7.57 3.77 -12.61
C GLU A 128 -8.57 3.73 -11.45
N CYS A 129 -8.82 2.53 -10.88
CA CYS A 129 -9.88 2.32 -9.91
C CYS A 129 -9.52 2.77 -8.47
N PHE A 130 -8.29 3.13 -8.21
CA PHE A 130 -7.82 3.55 -6.89
C PHE A 130 -7.73 5.07 -6.80
N ASP A 131 -8.43 5.67 -5.82
CA ASP A 131 -8.46 7.12 -5.63
C ASP A 131 -7.24 7.64 -4.88
N ALA A 132 -6.66 6.82 -3.98
CA ALA A 132 -5.47 7.19 -3.22
C ALA A 132 -4.55 5.99 -2.93
N VAL A 133 -3.28 6.30 -2.63
CA VAL A 133 -2.24 5.34 -2.24
C VAL A 133 -1.67 5.67 -0.88
N ALA A 134 -1.65 4.68 0.01
CA ALA A 134 -0.99 4.72 1.30
C ALA A 134 0.30 3.85 1.27
N ALA A 135 1.39 4.36 0.69
CA ALA A 135 2.66 3.64 0.55
C ALA A 135 3.61 3.97 1.73
N ALA A 136 3.57 3.16 2.77
CA ALA A 136 4.43 3.33 3.93
C ALA A 136 5.74 2.54 3.79
N SER A 137 6.88 3.23 3.94
CA SER A 137 8.24 2.67 3.78
C SER A 137 8.39 1.78 2.53
N PRO A 138 7.94 2.23 1.34
CA PRO A 138 7.87 1.38 0.16
C PRO A 138 9.26 0.97 -0.32
N SER A 139 9.41 -0.27 -0.79
CA SER A 139 10.67 -0.85 -1.28
C SER A 139 11.09 -0.28 -2.64
N LEU A 140 11.15 1.06 -2.79
CA LEU A 140 11.49 1.74 -4.05
C LEU A 140 12.98 1.63 -4.43
N TRP A 141 13.74 0.82 -3.70
CA TRP A 141 15.10 0.41 -4.05
C TRP A 141 15.15 -0.70 -5.11
N ILE A 142 13.99 -1.31 -5.45
CA ILE A 142 13.90 -2.32 -6.51
C ILE A 142 14.50 -1.83 -7.83
N VAL A 143 15.18 -2.73 -8.54
CA VAL A 143 15.81 -2.41 -9.84
C VAL A 143 14.77 -1.84 -10.81
N ALA A 144 15.19 -0.88 -11.63
CA ALA A 144 14.37 -0.21 -12.65
C ALA A 144 13.17 0.63 -12.14
N TRP A 145 12.96 0.79 -10.82
CA TRP A 145 11.82 1.56 -10.30
C TRP A 145 11.68 2.95 -10.92
N LYS A 146 12.77 3.73 -10.93
CA LYS A 146 12.73 5.11 -11.47
C LYS A 146 12.32 5.15 -12.94
N GLY A 147 12.88 4.23 -13.75
CA GLY A 147 12.51 4.14 -15.16
C GLY A 147 11.05 3.73 -15.37
N PHE A 148 10.54 2.86 -14.50
CA PHE A 148 9.13 2.50 -14.51
C PHE A 148 8.25 3.69 -14.14
N SER A 149 8.52 4.36 -13.03
CA SER A 149 7.72 5.49 -12.54
C SER A 149 7.72 6.67 -13.51
N ASP A 150 8.87 6.96 -14.16
CA ASP A 150 8.99 8.03 -15.15
C ASP A 150 8.23 7.75 -16.45
N ALA A 151 8.06 6.46 -16.80
CA ALA A 151 7.39 6.02 -18.02
C ALA A 151 5.88 5.80 -17.89
N HIS A 152 5.31 5.89 -16.69
CA HIS A 152 3.89 5.58 -16.44
C HIS A 152 3.19 6.70 -15.68
N GLU A 153 1.97 7.01 -16.10
CA GLU A 153 1.06 7.89 -15.37
C GLU A 153 0.64 7.28 -14.02
N VAL A 154 0.36 8.15 -13.06
CA VAL A 154 -0.23 7.80 -11.77
C VAL A 154 -1.71 8.16 -11.84
N TYR A 155 -2.57 7.16 -11.81
CA TYR A 155 -4.02 7.38 -11.90
C TYR A 155 -4.65 7.77 -10.57
N ALA A 156 -4.03 7.44 -9.44
CA ALA A 156 -4.51 7.85 -8.13
C ALA A 156 -4.40 9.37 -7.95
N ARG A 157 -5.46 9.96 -7.41
CA ARG A 157 -5.52 11.38 -7.12
C ARG A 157 -4.57 11.80 -5.99
N TYR A 158 -4.39 10.94 -4.98
CA TYR A 158 -3.56 11.23 -3.81
C TYR A 158 -2.54 10.13 -3.53
N VAL A 159 -1.31 10.53 -3.26
CA VAL A 159 -0.22 9.59 -2.94
C VAL A 159 0.49 9.97 -1.65
N TYR A 160 0.40 9.12 -0.65
CA TYR A 160 1.19 9.22 0.57
C TYR A 160 2.43 8.36 0.47
N LEU A 161 3.58 8.93 0.77
CA LEU A 161 4.85 8.24 0.96
C LEU A 161 5.34 8.47 2.39
N SER A 162 5.95 7.48 3.00
CA SER A 162 6.76 7.67 4.21
C SER A 162 8.01 6.82 4.18
N LEU A 163 8.99 7.20 5.01
CA LEU A 163 10.20 6.42 5.22
C LEU A 163 10.74 6.68 6.63
N GLY A 164 11.28 5.66 7.29
CA GLY A 164 12.00 5.86 8.54
C GLY A 164 13.32 6.60 8.31
N ASP A 165 13.63 7.55 9.18
CA ASP A 165 14.82 8.41 9.09
C ASP A 165 16.17 7.66 9.22
N ARG A 166 16.11 6.36 9.54
CA ARG A 166 17.27 5.47 9.66
C ARG A 166 17.26 4.29 8.67
N GLU A 167 16.28 4.21 7.77
CA GLU A 167 16.17 3.08 6.84
C GLU A 167 17.27 3.07 5.77
N GLU A 168 17.73 4.24 5.33
CA GLU A 168 18.87 4.36 4.42
C GLU A 168 20.23 4.08 5.11
N ILE A 169 20.25 3.95 6.47
CA ILE A 169 21.46 3.63 7.23
C ILE A 169 21.60 2.11 7.35
N THR A 170 21.98 1.45 6.29
CA THR A 170 22.18 0.00 6.23
C THR A 170 23.50 -0.36 5.52
N LYS A 171 24.02 -1.57 5.85
CA LYS A 171 25.22 -2.10 5.18
C LYS A 171 24.92 -2.60 3.74
N ASN A 172 23.67 -2.94 3.45
CA ASN A 172 23.25 -3.32 2.11
C ASN A 172 23.14 -2.07 1.23
N LYS A 173 24.06 -1.93 0.29
CA LYS A 173 24.18 -0.76 -0.60
C LYS A 173 22.97 -0.57 -1.52
N VAL A 174 22.25 -1.64 -1.84
CA VAL A 174 21.04 -1.57 -2.68
C VAL A 174 19.90 -1.00 -1.85
N ILE A 175 19.63 -1.58 -0.68
CA ILE A 175 18.58 -1.11 0.24
C ILE A 175 18.86 0.32 0.71
N ALA A 176 20.14 0.70 0.92
CA ALA A 176 20.52 2.06 1.30
C ALA A 176 20.06 3.15 0.31
N GLN A 177 19.76 2.77 -0.94
CA GLN A 177 19.27 3.72 -1.95
C GLN A 177 17.79 4.11 -1.70
N VAL A 178 17.08 3.44 -0.79
CA VAL A 178 15.66 3.69 -0.52
C VAL A 178 15.38 5.17 -0.22
N GLY A 179 16.20 5.82 0.59
CA GLY A 179 16.04 7.24 0.92
C GLY A 179 16.14 8.15 -0.28
N ALA A 180 17.17 7.94 -1.12
CA ALA A 180 17.36 8.71 -2.35
C ALA A 180 16.22 8.44 -3.37
N ASN A 181 15.74 7.20 -3.45
CA ASN A 181 14.69 6.83 -4.38
C ASN A 181 13.33 7.36 -3.94
N VAL A 182 13.01 7.35 -2.64
CA VAL A 182 11.77 7.91 -2.12
C VAL A 182 11.72 9.44 -2.27
N ARG A 183 12.86 10.16 -2.05
CA ARG A 183 12.94 11.61 -2.33
C ARG A 183 12.72 11.90 -3.80
N TRP A 184 13.38 11.13 -4.69
CA TRP A 184 13.20 11.26 -6.13
C TRP A 184 11.75 11.00 -6.56
N GLU A 185 11.14 9.96 -6.02
CA GLU A 185 9.73 9.61 -6.27
C GLU A 185 8.80 10.74 -5.84
N TYR A 186 9.03 11.31 -4.67
CA TYR A 186 8.24 12.45 -4.17
C TYR A 186 8.38 13.68 -5.08
N ASP A 187 9.61 14.04 -5.48
CA ASP A 187 9.87 15.13 -6.41
C ASP A 187 9.21 14.89 -7.78
N HIS A 188 9.18 13.62 -8.23
CA HIS A 188 8.51 13.21 -9.46
C HIS A 188 6.99 13.38 -9.34
N LEU A 189 6.39 12.91 -8.25
CA LEU A 189 4.96 13.07 -7.98
C LEU A 189 4.54 14.53 -7.89
N GLN A 190 5.32 15.39 -7.23
CA GLN A 190 5.02 16.82 -7.17
C GLN A 190 4.94 17.46 -8.57
N ARG A 191 5.75 17.02 -9.51
CA ARG A 191 5.74 17.51 -10.89
C ARG A 191 4.61 16.94 -11.75
N THR A 192 4.18 15.70 -11.49
CA THR A 192 3.23 14.97 -12.34
C THR A 192 1.78 15.10 -11.86
N ILE A 193 1.54 15.02 -10.55
CA ILE A 193 0.19 15.12 -9.98
C ILE A 193 -0.03 16.38 -9.13
N GLY A 194 1.02 17.14 -8.83
CA GLY A 194 0.95 18.38 -8.04
C GLY A 194 1.29 18.18 -6.55
N SER A 195 1.83 19.23 -5.93
CA SER A 195 2.26 19.21 -4.52
C SER A 195 1.13 18.98 -3.53
N ASP A 196 -0.09 19.41 -3.87
CA ASP A 196 -1.27 19.27 -2.99
C ASP A 196 -1.87 17.85 -3.03
N HIS A 197 -1.39 17.01 -3.95
CA HIS A 197 -1.85 15.66 -4.18
C HIS A 197 -0.89 14.57 -3.66
N CYS A 198 0.27 14.96 -3.15
CA CYS A 198 1.24 14.01 -2.61
C CYS A 198 1.92 14.53 -1.34
N THR A 199 2.36 13.61 -0.50
CA THR A 199 3.14 13.93 0.71
C THR A 199 4.26 12.93 0.93
N LEU A 200 5.34 13.37 1.59
CA LEU A 200 6.41 12.52 2.09
C LEU A 200 6.65 12.80 3.56
N VAL A 201 6.42 11.78 4.39
CA VAL A 201 6.61 11.86 5.84
C VAL A 201 7.84 11.07 6.28
N TRP A 202 8.74 11.74 7.02
CA TRP A 202 9.87 11.07 7.65
C TRP A 202 9.46 10.59 9.03
N GLU A 203 9.51 9.27 9.22
CA GLU A 203 9.15 8.59 10.45
C GLU A 203 10.40 8.34 11.31
N LYS A 204 10.27 8.34 12.63
CA LYS A 204 11.39 8.07 13.50
C LYS A 204 11.79 6.59 13.51
N GLY A 205 13.06 6.30 13.27
CA GLY A 205 13.65 4.96 13.41
C GLY A 205 13.86 4.21 12.10
N GLY A 206 14.19 2.92 12.21
CA GLY A 206 14.45 2.02 11.07
C GLY A 206 13.17 1.34 10.56
N HIS A 207 13.35 0.46 9.58
CA HIS A 207 12.27 -0.22 8.84
C HIS A 207 11.27 -0.98 9.72
N PHE A 208 11.69 -1.59 10.78
CA PHE A 208 10.84 -2.45 11.64
C PHE A 208 10.27 -1.72 12.87
N VAL A 209 10.34 -0.39 12.91
CA VAL A 209 9.77 0.39 14.01
C VAL A 209 8.32 0.73 13.73
N THR A 210 7.41 0.07 14.44
CA THR A 210 5.95 0.27 14.39
C THR A 210 5.35 0.34 12.98
N PRO A 211 5.58 -0.66 12.09
CA PRO A 211 5.09 -0.61 10.71
C PRO A 211 3.59 -0.34 10.60
N HIS A 212 2.77 -1.06 11.40
CA HIS A 212 1.32 -0.92 11.47
C HIS A 212 0.86 0.51 11.82
N LEU A 213 1.57 1.22 12.74
CA LEU A 213 1.21 2.59 13.09
C LEU A 213 1.62 3.60 11.99
N ARG A 214 2.70 3.33 11.26
CA ARG A 214 3.07 4.14 10.09
C ARG A 214 2.05 3.99 8.96
N LEU A 215 1.60 2.76 8.72
CA LEU A 215 0.59 2.49 7.71
C LEU A 215 -0.78 3.06 8.13
N ALA A 216 -1.15 2.98 9.40
CA ALA A 216 -2.35 3.64 9.92
C ALA A 216 -2.34 5.16 9.66
N ARG A 217 -1.20 5.84 9.85
CA ARG A 217 -1.06 7.27 9.51
C ARG A 217 -1.20 7.54 8.01
N ALA A 218 -0.67 6.64 7.19
CA ALA A 218 -0.79 6.74 5.74
C ALA A 218 -2.26 6.64 5.29
N PHE A 219 -3.00 5.64 5.79
CA PHE A 219 -4.44 5.53 5.54
C PHE A 219 -5.22 6.73 6.06
N THR A 220 -4.91 7.19 7.27
CA THR A 220 -5.55 8.39 7.87
C THR A 220 -5.39 9.62 6.97
N TRP A 221 -4.19 9.87 6.46
CA TRP A 221 -3.94 10.99 5.54
C TRP A 221 -4.75 10.84 4.24
N CYS A 222 -4.77 9.64 3.64
CA CYS A 222 -5.55 9.37 2.44
C CYS A 222 -7.05 9.58 2.66
N ILE A 223 -7.61 9.10 3.79
CA ILE A 223 -9.01 9.32 4.15
C ILE A 223 -9.31 10.83 4.22
N HIS A 224 -8.51 11.60 4.95
CA HIS A 224 -8.70 13.06 5.05
C HIS A 224 -8.62 13.74 3.68
N SER A 225 -7.68 13.32 2.81
CA SER A 225 -7.54 13.89 1.48
C SER A 225 -8.72 13.61 0.55
N LEU A 226 -9.40 12.47 0.76
CA LEU A 226 -10.57 12.09 -0.05
C LEU A 226 -11.89 12.69 0.46
N THR A 227 -11.95 13.12 1.73
CA THR A 227 -13.21 13.52 2.39
C THR A 227 -13.30 15.01 2.77
N ASN A 228 -12.20 15.75 2.58
CA ASN A 228 -12.15 17.22 2.68
C ASN A 228 -12.19 17.82 1.27
#